data_62f74903f146a489326148ee5408d4cd
#
_entry.id   62f74903f146a489326148ee5408d4cd
#
_cell.length_a   1.000
_cell.length_b   1.000
_cell.length_c   1.000
_cell.angle_alpha   90.00
_cell.angle_beta   90.00
_cell.angle_gamma   90.00
#
_symmetry.space_group_name_H-M   'P 1'
#
loop_
_entity.id
_entity.type
_entity.pdbx_description
1 polymer ?
#
loop_
_entity_poly.entity_id
_entity_poly.type
_entity_poly.pdbx_seq_one_letter_code
_entity_poly.pdbx_strand_id
1 'polypeptide(L)'
;MDDFAFAAPRAPESTPEPSRPAPRLHSDAMLLGLILLGCCCADLLAPGDPGWMDLDRCGLPPGPGCWFGTDAMGRDLFSMIWHGGRVSLLIGFGAAALSTGLGVLIGGFCGLAPRWLEALLNRLTEILLSVPSLLLTVMLQAALGDPSPWS
;
A
#
# COMPACT_ATOMS: atom_id res chain seq x y z
N MET A 1 64.11 19.17 -10.27
CA MET A 1 63.66 19.21 -8.89
C MET A 1 62.51 20.18 -8.93
N ASP A 2 61.30 19.75 -8.56
CA ASP A 2 60.12 20.56 -8.47
C ASP A 2 59.18 20.58 -9.67
N ASP A 3 58.36 19.57 -9.81
CA ASP A 3 57.04 19.68 -10.44
C ASP A 3 56.13 18.57 -9.98
N PHE A 4 55.89 18.54 -8.65
CA PHE A 4 54.72 17.87 -8.14
C PHE A 4 53.52 18.85 -8.12
N ALA A 5 53.02 19.16 -9.33
CA ALA A 5 51.72 19.81 -9.44
C ALA A 5 50.65 18.84 -8.98
N PHE A 6 50.22 19.00 -7.74
CA PHE A 6 49.03 18.30 -7.18
C PHE A 6 47.84 18.68 -8.05
N ALA A 7 47.50 17.80 -8.98
CA ALA A 7 46.28 17.94 -9.78
C ALA A 7 45.08 17.90 -8.84
N ALA A 8 44.46 19.04 -8.64
CA ALA A 8 43.21 19.14 -7.88
C ALA A 8 42.20 18.13 -8.46
N PRO A 9 41.48 17.39 -7.61
CA PRO A 9 40.47 16.45 -8.07
C PRO A 9 39.43 17.22 -8.89
N ARG A 10 39.26 16.83 -10.16
CA ARG A 10 38.18 17.39 -11.00
C ARG A 10 36.88 17.19 -10.26
N ALA A 11 36.15 18.30 -10.07
CA ALA A 11 34.78 18.24 -9.57
C ALA A 11 33.99 17.24 -10.40
N PRO A 12 33.18 16.38 -9.77
CA PRO A 12 32.38 15.40 -10.51
C PRO A 12 31.53 16.16 -11.53
N GLU A 13 31.75 15.82 -12.80
CA GLU A 13 30.99 16.36 -13.92
C GLU A 13 29.52 16.08 -13.62
N SER A 14 28.73 17.10 -13.40
CA SER A 14 27.30 16.99 -13.12
C SER A 14 26.63 16.34 -14.33
N THR A 15 26.46 15.02 -14.28
CA THR A 15 25.59 14.33 -15.23
C THR A 15 24.23 14.99 -15.16
N PRO A 16 23.70 15.50 -16.28
CA PRO A 16 22.38 16.12 -16.29
C PRO A 16 21.39 15.08 -15.75
N GLU A 17 20.79 15.38 -14.61
CA GLU A 17 19.74 14.54 -14.02
C GLU A 17 18.63 14.37 -15.07
N PRO A 18 18.23 13.15 -15.41
CA PRO A 18 17.20 12.94 -16.41
C PRO A 18 15.97 13.73 -15.97
N SER A 19 15.54 14.67 -16.81
CA SER A 19 14.38 15.53 -16.56
C SER A 19 13.18 14.63 -16.23
N ARG A 20 12.77 14.63 -14.97
CA ARG A 20 11.56 13.92 -14.54
C ARG A 20 10.39 14.46 -15.36
N PRO A 21 9.64 13.62 -16.07
CA PRO A 21 8.48 14.09 -16.80
C PRO A 21 7.56 14.82 -15.82
N ALA A 22 7.10 16.02 -16.22
CA ALA A 22 6.19 16.81 -15.42
C ALA A 22 5.00 15.92 -14.98
N PRO A 23 4.61 15.95 -13.69
CA PRO A 23 3.53 15.11 -13.20
C PRO A 23 2.25 15.42 -13.99
N ARG A 24 1.77 14.44 -14.72
CA ARG A 24 0.50 14.52 -15.45
C ARG A 24 -0.65 14.31 -14.47
N LEU A 25 -0.75 15.22 -13.51
CA LEU A 25 -1.63 15.13 -12.35
C LEU A 25 -3.10 14.81 -12.73
N HIS A 26 -3.53 15.33 -13.88
CA HIS A 26 -4.90 15.09 -14.35
C HIS A 26 -5.12 13.67 -14.89
N SER A 27 -4.13 13.11 -15.59
CA SER A 27 -4.23 11.74 -16.11
C SER A 27 -4.14 10.71 -14.97
N ASP A 28 -3.29 10.97 -13.97
CA ASP A 28 -3.10 10.07 -12.84
C ASP A 28 -4.33 10.08 -11.92
N ALA A 29 -4.89 11.27 -11.66
CA ALA A 29 -6.14 11.42 -10.90
C ALA A 29 -7.33 10.79 -11.62
N MET A 30 -7.39 10.91 -12.94
CA MET A 30 -8.46 10.31 -13.76
C MET A 30 -8.37 8.78 -13.74
N LEU A 31 -7.15 8.23 -13.85
CA LEU A 31 -6.93 6.79 -13.76
C LEU A 31 -7.33 6.23 -12.38
N LEU A 32 -6.90 6.93 -11.31
CA LEU A 32 -7.28 6.57 -9.94
C LEU A 32 -8.80 6.63 -9.75
N GLY A 33 -9.44 7.69 -10.24
CA GLY A 33 -10.90 7.84 -10.18
C GLY A 33 -11.64 6.73 -10.91
N LEU A 34 -11.11 6.30 -12.07
CA LEU A 34 -11.68 5.20 -12.84
C LEU A 34 -11.60 3.86 -12.09
N ILE A 35 -10.45 3.60 -11.46
CA ILE A 35 -10.26 2.39 -10.66
C ILE A 35 -11.19 2.38 -9.44
N LEU A 36 -11.28 3.51 -8.73
CA LEU A 36 -12.19 3.67 -7.60
C LEU A 36 -13.64 3.45 -8.00
N LEU A 37 -14.07 4.06 -9.10
CA LEU A 37 -15.41 3.91 -9.62
C LEU A 37 -15.70 2.44 -10.02
N GLY A 38 -14.76 1.79 -10.69
CA GLY A 38 -14.87 0.39 -11.06
C GLY A 38 -14.99 -0.54 -9.85
N CYS A 39 -14.19 -0.31 -8.80
CA CYS A 39 -14.29 -1.08 -7.56
C CYS A 39 -15.61 -0.82 -6.80
N CYS A 40 -16.13 0.41 -6.83
CA CYS A 40 -17.45 0.70 -6.25
C CYS A 40 -18.58 0.02 -7.01
N CYS A 41 -18.46 -0.08 -8.33
CA CYS A 41 -19.43 -0.72 -9.21
C CYS A 41 -19.10 -2.22 -9.47
N ALA A 42 -18.32 -2.87 -8.61
CA ALA A 42 -17.88 -4.24 -8.80
C ALA A 42 -19.05 -5.22 -9.01
N ASP A 43 -20.13 -5.05 -8.24
CA ASP A 43 -21.34 -5.90 -8.36
C ASP A 43 -22.05 -5.76 -9.72
N LEU A 44 -21.88 -4.61 -10.38
CA LEU A 44 -22.45 -4.35 -11.71
C LEU A 44 -21.53 -4.84 -12.84
N LEU A 45 -20.21 -4.71 -12.67
CA LEU A 45 -19.21 -5.11 -13.66
C LEU A 45 -18.97 -6.63 -13.63
N ALA A 46 -19.05 -7.23 -12.47
CA ALA A 46 -18.78 -8.64 -12.23
C ALA A 46 -19.87 -9.24 -11.31
N PRO A 47 -21.05 -9.54 -11.85
CA PRO A 47 -22.19 -10.02 -11.05
C PRO A 47 -22.00 -11.45 -10.51
N GLY A 48 -20.88 -12.10 -10.81
CA GLY A 48 -20.51 -13.41 -10.26
C GLY A 48 -20.03 -13.33 -8.81
N ASP A 49 -20.37 -14.32 -8.00
CA ASP A 49 -19.81 -14.45 -6.66
C ASP A 49 -18.31 -14.80 -6.74
N PRO A 50 -17.39 -13.95 -6.26
CA PRO A 50 -15.96 -14.22 -6.31
C PRO A 50 -15.53 -15.44 -5.48
N GLY A 51 -16.39 -15.89 -4.55
CA GLY A 51 -16.18 -17.10 -3.74
C GLY A 51 -16.66 -18.39 -4.40
N TRP A 52 -17.44 -18.31 -5.47
CA TRP A 52 -17.98 -19.49 -6.13
C TRP A 52 -16.86 -20.29 -6.82
N MET A 53 -16.76 -21.56 -6.45
CA MET A 53 -15.79 -22.49 -7.01
C MET A 53 -16.50 -23.44 -7.98
N ASP A 54 -16.01 -23.50 -9.21
CA ASP A 54 -16.49 -24.41 -10.24
C ASP A 54 -15.33 -25.27 -10.74
N LEU A 55 -15.26 -26.48 -10.21
CA LEU A 55 -14.16 -27.42 -10.48
C LEU A 55 -14.12 -27.86 -11.96
N ASP A 56 -15.23 -27.75 -12.67
CA ASP A 56 -15.29 -28.08 -14.10
C ASP A 56 -14.66 -26.98 -14.98
N ARG A 57 -14.44 -25.80 -14.40
CA ARG A 57 -13.90 -24.62 -15.08
C ARG A 57 -12.52 -24.22 -14.59
N CYS A 58 -11.74 -25.15 -14.03
CA CYS A 58 -10.39 -24.88 -13.53
C CYS A 58 -9.42 -24.54 -14.66
N GLY A 59 -8.66 -23.48 -14.48
CA GLY A 59 -7.54 -23.11 -15.37
C GLY A 59 -7.96 -22.78 -16.80
N LEU A 60 -9.19 -22.31 -17.03
CA LEU A 60 -9.62 -21.89 -18.35
C LEU A 60 -8.90 -20.62 -18.80
N PRO A 61 -8.47 -20.56 -20.06
CA PRO A 61 -7.90 -19.35 -20.63
C PRO A 61 -8.97 -18.25 -20.78
N PRO A 62 -8.57 -16.98 -20.94
CA PRO A 62 -9.47 -15.88 -21.23
C PRO A 62 -10.39 -16.19 -22.41
N GLY A 63 -11.70 -15.96 -22.25
CA GLY A 63 -12.71 -16.28 -23.25
C GLY A 63 -14.10 -15.72 -22.93
N PRO A 64 -15.09 -16.04 -23.75
CA PRO A 64 -16.47 -15.61 -23.52
C PRO A 64 -17.00 -16.12 -22.18
N GLY A 65 -17.34 -15.19 -21.27
CA GLY A 65 -17.84 -15.49 -19.92
C GLY A 65 -16.77 -15.57 -18.82
N CYS A 66 -15.48 -15.51 -19.15
CA CYS A 66 -14.36 -15.40 -18.20
C CYS A 66 -13.29 -14.50 -18.82
N TRP A 67 -13.40 -13.18 -18.65
CA TRP A 67 -12.56 -12.18 -19.33
C TRP A 67 -11.05 -12.36 -19.06
N PHE A 68 -10.68 -12.76 -17.85
CA PHE A 68 -9.29 -13.03 -17.48
C PHE A 68 -9.01 -14.51 -17.21
N GLY A 69 -9.99 -15.39 -17.58
CA GLY A 69 -9.89 -16.80 -17.29
C GLY A 69 -10.24 -17.14 -15.85
N THR A 70 -9.98 -18.38 -15.47
CA THR A 70 -10.25 -18.91 -14.14
C THR A 70 -8.98 -19.36 -13.43
N ASP A 71 -9.00 -19.37 -12.10
CA ASP A 71 -7.90 -19.86 -11.29
C ASP A 71 -7.89 -21.41 -11.21
N ALA A 72 -6.98 -21.97 -10.43
CA ALA A 72 -6.87 -23.40 -10.18
C ALA A 72 -8.09 -24.00 -9.43
N MET A 73 -8.95 -23.16 -8.86
CA MET A 73 -10.18 -23.55 -8.17
C MET A 73 -11.44 -23.26 -8.99
N GLY A 74 -11.28 -22.81 -10.24
CA GLY A 74 -12.39 -22.47 -11.14
C GLY A 74 -13.07 -21.15 -10.84
N ARG A 75 -12.46 -20.27 -10.05
CA ARG A 75 -13.00 -18.93 -9.74
C ARG A 75 -12.69 -17.97 -10.86
N ASP A 76 -13.61 -17.07 -11.17
CA ASP A 76 -13.40 -16.02 -12.17
C ASP A 76 -12.43 -14.95 -11.67
N LEU A 77 -11.27 -14.83 -12.33
CA LEU A 77 -10.22 -13.87 -11.97
C LEU A 77 -10.70 -12.41 -12.10
N PHE A 78 -11.57 -12.11 -13.06
CA PHE A 78 -12.12 -10.77 -13.23
C PHE A 78 -12.97 -10.35 -12.02
N SER A 79 -13.88 -11.20 -11.59
CA SER A 79 -14.68 -10.98 -10.39
C SER A 79 -13.82 -10.84 -9.13
N MET A 80 -12.80 -11.68 -8.98
CA MET A 80 -11.88 -11.62 -7.83
C MET A 80 -11.12 -10.28 -7.77
N ILE A 81 -10.67 -9.76 -8.91
CA ILE A 81 -9.92 -8.49 -8.95
C ILE A 81 -10.81 -7.32 -8.50
N TRP A 82 -12.03 -7.21 -9.01
CA TRP A 82 -12.91 -6.10 -8.68
C TRP A 82 -13.42 -6.15 -7.23
N HIS A 83 -13.84 -7.31 -6.77
CA HIS A 83 -14.31 -7.48 -5.39
C HIS A 83 -13.14 -7.39 -4.39
N GLY A 84 -11.98 -7.99 -4.70
CA GLY A 84 -10.78 -7.85 -3.91
C GLY A 84 -10.27 -6.41 -3.82
N GLY A 85 -10.32 -5.68 -4.96
CA GLY A 85 -10.00 -4.26 -5.03
C GLY A 85 -10.89 -3.41 -4.12
N ARG A 86 -12.20 -3.68 -4.10
CA ARG A 86 -13.17 -3.00 -3.22
C ARG A 86 -12.83 -3.18 -1.74
N VAL A 87 -12.54 -4.41 -1.32
CA VAL A 87 -12.16 -4.72 0.07
C VAL A 87 -10.85 -4.03 0.43
N SER A 88 -9.85 -4.10 -0.45
CA SER A 88 -8.54 -3.45 -0.24
C SER A 88 -8.67 -1.94 -0.12
N LEU A 89 -9.49 -1.31 -0.95
CA LEU A 89 -9.76 0.13 -0.89
C LEU A 89 -10.47 0.51 0.40
N LEU A 90 -11.49 -0.24 0.83
CA LEU A 90 -12.20 0.00 2.09
C LEU A 90 -11.24 -0.05 3.29
N ILE A 91 -10.40 -1.08 3.34
CA ILE A 91 -9.40 -1.23 4.41
C ILE A 91 -8.37 -0.10 4.34
N GLY A 92 -7.87 0.20 3.13
CA GLY A 92 -6.88 1.26 2.92
C GLY A 92 -7.39 2.65 3.32
N PHE A 93 -8.59 3.03 2.87
CA PHE A 93 -9.21 4.30 3.26
C PHE A 93 -9.53 4.35 4.75
N GLY A 94 -10.05 3.26 5.33
CA GLY A 94 -10.32 3.17 6.75
C GLY A 94 -9.05 3.34 7.60
N ALA A 95 -8.00 2.65 7.24
CA ALA A 95 -6.71 2.76 7.90
C ALA A 95 -6.10 4.16 7.76
N ALA A 96 -6.16 4.75 6.56
CA ALA A 96 -5.67 6.10 6.31
C ALA A 96 -6.45 7.16 7.11
N ALA A 97 -7.77 7.06 7.15
CA ALA A 97 -8.62 7.98 7.90
C ALA A 97 -8.34 7.89 9.41
N LEU A 98 -8.24 6.67 9.95
CA LEU A 98 -7.89 6.45 11.35
C LEU A 98 -6.49 6.98 11.68
N SER A 99 -5.51 6.64 10.86
CA SER A 99 -4.12 7.08 11.06
C SER A 99 -3.98 8.60 11.00
N THR A 100 -4.62 9.24 10.00
CA THR A 100 -4.60 10.70 9.86
C THR A 100 -5.35 11.36 11.01
N GLY A 101 -6.51 10.86 11.37
CA GLY A 101 -7.30 11.37 12.49
C GLY A 101 -6.55 11.32 13.81
N LEU A 102 -5.96 10.17 14.14
CA LEU A 102 -5.13 10.01 15.33
C LEU A 102 -3.88 10.89 15.26
N GLY A 103 -3.23 10.97 14.10
CA GLY A 103 -2.05 11.81 13.90
C GLY A 103 -2.34 13.30 14.13
N VAL A 104 -3.45 13.80 13.61
CA VAL A 104 -3.89 15.19 13.81
C VAL A 104 -4.25 15.45 15.28
N LEU A 105 -4.96 14.55 15.91
CA LEU A 105 -5.32 14.69 17.33
C LEU A 105 -4.06 14.69 18.21
N ILE A 106 -3.20 13.71 18.07
CA ILE A 106 -1.98 13.60 18.88
C ILE A 106 -1.05 14.77 18.58
N GLY A 107 -0.82 15.10 17.31
CA GLY A 107 0.02 16.21 16.90
C GLY A 107 -0.52 17.56 17.36
N GLY A 108 -1.84 17.77 17.30
CA GLY A 108 -2.50 18.96 17.82
C GLY A 108 -2.34 19.10 19.34
N PHE A 109 -2.51 18.02 20.09
CA PHE A 109 -2.26 18.00 21.54
C PHE A 109 -0.79 18.27 21.85
N CYS A 110 0.14 17.68 21.10
CA CYS A 110 1.58 17.93 21.27
C CYS A 110 1.94 19.40 21.06
N GLY A 111 1.35 20.05 20.04
CA GLY A 111 1.62 21.46 19.75
C GLY A 111 1.11 22.44 20.81
N LEU A 112 0.10 22.05 21.58
CA LEU A 112 -0.45 22.85 22.69
C LEU A 112 0.13 22.45 24.07
N ALA A 113 0.87 21.36 24.14
CA ALA A 113 1.38 20.80 25.37
C ALA A 113 2.64 21.55 25.88
N PRO A 114 2.90 21.52 27.19
CA PRO A 114 4.15 22.01 27.73
C PRO A 114 5.34 21.21 27.21
N ARG A 115 6.49 21.87 27.03
CA ARG A 115 7.73 21.31 26.42
C ARG A 115 8.14 19.92 26.95
N TRP A 116 7.89 19.65 28.22
CA TRP A 116 8.25 18.34 28.80
C TRP A 116 7.37 17.20 28.24
N LEU A 117 6.07 17.45 28.00
CA LEU A 117 5.14 16.49 27.46
C LEU A 117 5.41 16.25 25.96
N GLU A 118 5.72 17.30 25.23
CA GLU A 118 6.18 17.22 23.84
C GLU A 118 7.44 16.34 23.71
N ALA A 119 8.44 16.58 24.59
CA ALA A 119 9.67 15.78 24.61
C ALA A 119 9.40 14.31 24.94
N LEU A 120 8.48 14.03 25.86
CA LEU A 120 8.10 12.67 26.24
C LEU A 120 7.42 11.94 25.07
N LEU A 121 6.46 12.59 24.41
CA LEU A 121 5.73 12.01 23.28
C LEU A 121 6.64 11.77 22.08
N ASN A 122 7.57 12.68 21.79
CA ASN A 122 8.57 12.50 20.76
C ASN A 122 9.49 11.30 21.07
N ARG A 123 9.93 11.15 22.31
CA ARG A 123 10.72 9.99 22.72
C ARG A 123 9.95 8.68 22.59
N LEU A 124 8.69 8.69 22.98
CA LEU A 124 7.82 7.49 22.82
C LEU A 124 7.67 7.11 21.34
N THR A 125 7.48 8.11 20.47
CA THR A 125 7.38 7.91 19.03
C THR A 125 8.69 7.37 18.44
N GLU A 126 9.85 7.89 18.86
CA GLU A 126 11.17 7.39 18.44
C GLU A 126 11.36 5.92 18.84
N ILE A 127 10.96 5.54 20.06
CA ILE A 127 11.05 4.15 20.53
C ILE A 127 10.15 3.24 19.70
N LEU A 128 8.91 3.65 19.44
CA LEU A 128 7.97 2.88 18.63
C LEU A 128 8.47 2.70 17.20
N LEU A 129 9.05 3.75 16.60
CA LEU A 129 9.62 3.70 15.26
C LEU A 129 10.92 2.90 15.17
N SER A 130 11.63 2.73 16.31
CA SER A 130 12.84 1.90 16.36
C SER A 130 12.55 0.41 16.24
N VAL A 131 11.31 -0.02 16.53
CA VAL A 131 10.91 -1.42 16.38
C VAL A 131 10.52 -1.66 14.92
N PRO A 132 11.15 -2.61 14.22
CA PRO A 132 10.76 -2.96 12.86
C PRO A 132 9.28 -3.36 12.82
N SER A 133 8.50 -2.70 11.99
CA SER A 133 7.05 -2.92 11.88
C SER A 133 6.68 -4.39 11.59
N LEU A 134 7.53 -5.11 10.86
CA LEU A 134 7.37 -6.54 10.61
C LEU A 134 7.44 -7.38 11.89
N LEU A 135 8.41 -7.09 12.76
CA LEU A 135 8.55 -7.79 14.05
C LEU A 135 7.33 -7.54 14.95
N LEU A 136 6.85 -6.29 14.99
CA LEU A 136 5.69 -5.92 15.78
C LEU A 136 4.42 -6.61 15.25
N THR A 137 4.26 -6.69 13.93
CA THR A 137 3.12 -7.38 13.31
C THR A 137 3.15 -8.88 13.62
N VAL A 138 4.30 -9.52 13.48
CA VAL A 138 4.45 -10.95 13.77
C VAL A 138 4.25 -11.25 15.25
N MET A 139 4.80 -10.42 16.14
CA MET A 139 4.60 -10.58 17.59
C MET A 139 3.14 -10.38 18.00
N LEU A 140 2.47 -9.38 17.42
CA LEU A 140 1.06 -9.13 17.68
C LEU A 140 0.20 -10.28 17.19
N GLN A 141 0.49 -10.82 16.01
CA GLN A 141 -0.21 -11.97 15.45
C GLN A 141 0.00 -13.22 16.29
N ALA A 142 1.22 -13.45 16.78
CA ALA A 142 1.53 -14.55 17.70
C ALA A 142 0.86 -14.38 19.07
N ALA A 143 0.77 -13.13 19.58
CA ALA A 143 0.16 -12.84 20.88
C ALA A 143 -1.38 -12.89 20.85
N LEU A 144 -2.00 -12.51 19.75
CA LEU A 144 -3.45 -12.59 19.56
C LEU A 144 -3.93 -14.03 19.35
N GLY A 145 -2.97 -14.97 19.14
CA GLY A 145 -3.22 -16.40 19.14
C GLY A 145 -4.37 -16.77 18.23
N ASP A 146 -4.13 -16.79 16.94
CA ASP A 146 -5.03 -17.53 16.08
C ASP A 146 -4.92 -19.01 16.50
N PRO A 147 -6.00 -19.66 16.98
CA PRO A 147 -5.96 -21.09 17.17
C PRO A 147 -5.72 -21.71 15.79
N SER A 148 -4.46 -22.08 15.58
CA SER A 148 -4.02 -22.71 14.34
C SER A 148 -4.97 -23.87 14.02
N PRO A 149 -5.55 -23.95 12.82
CA PRO A 149 -6.39 -25.06 12.41
C PRO A 149 -5.62 -26.39 12.30
N TRP A 150 -4.37 -26.42 12.79
CA TRP A 150 -3.46 -27.57 12.73
C TRP A 150 -3.10 -28.16 14.11
N SER A 151 -3.78 -27.80 15.19
CA SER A 151 -3.62 -28.46 16.51
C SER A 151 -4.77 -29.43 16.82
#